data_58d9fff8ecb86495c5876f76808f258c
#
_entry.id   58d9fff8ecb86495c5876f76808f258c
#
_cell.length_a   1.000
_cell.length_b   1.000
_cell.length_c   1.000
_cell.angle_alpha   90.00
_cell.angle_beta   90.00
_cell.angle_gamma   90.00
#
_symmetry.space_group_name_H-M   'P 1'
#
loop_
_entity.id
_entity.type
_entity.pdbx_description
1 polymer ?
#
loop_
_entity_poly.entity_id
_entity_poly.type
_entity_poly.pdbx_seq_one_letter_code
_entity_poly.pdbx_strand_id
1 'polypeptide(L)'
;MNKIEFKIIKGNERSEEISKILNEEDMESSIQIRYIKYPTLFDSLKLDGVKDSLIVPGIDTTNNKIVGLGACTIFEDNIAYLNSCRIRKEYRNKVNFGNGYKKIIEELEKEGIDTIITTILDDNKMAKEILTKQRRNMPIYEFYKNITFYSIKNIKKNNIVVDDLYIAEYKNFRIEIKNKPNKKYFVEDYKGIYKFLYKIRKMISFFGYPELPEKNSEMRFLYIDIIAKDNDYSDTLEAIKFLQNIGCSCDFFMIGTYENTSLDIQLKKIKSFKYRSKLYKVYYGEDKNKGKDIKFKFWNL
;
A
#
# COMPACT_ATOMS: atom_id res chain seq x y z
N MET A 1 30.37 -10.62 15.91
CA MET A 1 29.41 -10.36 14.81
C MET A 1 28.06 -10.90 15.25
N ASN A 2 27.04 -10.07 15.42
CA ASN A 2 25.72 -10.55 15.81
C ASN A 2 25.18 -11.49 14.74
N LYS A 3 24.81 -12.70 15.14
CA LYS A 3 24.25 -13.69 14.21
C LYS A 3 22.75 -13.42 14.10
N ILE A 4 22.29 -12.96 12.94
CA ILE A 4 20.87 -12.74 12.66
C ILE A 4 20.29 -13.99 12.01
N GLU A 5 19.27 -14.54 12.61
CA GLU A 5 18.48 -15.65 12.07
C GLU A 5 17.14 -15.14 11.53
N PHE A 6 16.73 -15.61 10.35
CA PHE A 6 15.42 -15.31 9.78
C PHE A 6 14.48 -16.50 9.95
N LYS A 7 13.31 -16.27 10.54
CA LYS A 7 12.28 -17.29 10.76
C LYS A 7 11.00 -16.92 10.02
N ILE A 8 10.22 -17.92 9.60
CA ILE A 8 8.88 -17.72 9.04
C ILE A 8 7.88 -17.84 10.19
N ILE A 9 6.97 -16.88 10.27
CA ILE A 9 5.84 -16.86 11.18
C ILE A 9 4.56 -16.84 10.34
N LYS A 10 3.68 -17.81 10.58
CA LYS A 10 2.33 -17.91 9.97
C LYS A 10 1.29 -17.81 11.09
N GLY A 11 1.32 -16.73 11.86
CA GLY A 11 0.44 -16.51 13.00
C GLY A 11 0.80 -15.27 13.80
N ASN A 12 0.26 -15.17 15.01
CA ASN A 12 0.40 -14.01 15.89
C ASN A 12 1.57 -14.12 16.89
N GLU A 13 2.52 -15.02 16.64
CA GLU A 13 3.72 -15.14 17.46
C GLU A 13 4.48 -13.81 17.48
N ARG A 14 4.88 -13.36 18.69
CA ARG A 14 5.62 -12.11 18.90
C ARG A 14 4.93 -10.84 18.37
N SER A 15 3.60 -10.85 18.25
CA SER A 15 2.82 -9.75 17.64
C SER A 15 3.05 -8.39 18.28
N GLU A 16 3.24 -8.32 19.61
CA GLU A 16 3.53 -7.07 20.32
C GLU A 16 4.89 -6.47 19.90
N GLU A 17 5.93 -7.32 19.81
CA GLU A 17 7.25 -6.86 19.40
C GLU A 17 7.28 -6.44 17.93
N ILE A 18 6.57 -7.18 17.07
CA ILE A 18 6.37 -6.85 15.65
C ILE A 18 5.66 -5.49 15.52
N SER A 19 4.59 -5.28 16.27
CA SER A 19 3.84 -4.02 16.27
C SER A 19 4.70 -2.84 16.72
N LYS A 20 5.56 -3.03 17.73
CA LYS A 20 6.51 -1.99 18.15
C LYS A 20 7.44 -1.58 17.01
N ILE A 21 8.04 -2.55 16.29
CA ILE A 21 8.95 -2.26 15.17
C ILE A 21 8.24 -1.51 14.03
N LEU A 22 6.99 -1.88 13.73
CA LEU A 22 6.20 -1.22 12.70
C LEU A 22 5.92 0.25 13.03
N ASN A 23 5.79 0.57 14.32
CA ASN A 23 5.45 1.89 14.84
C ASN A 23 6.67 2.72 15.26
N GLU A 24 7.89 2.16 15.29
CA GLU A 24 9.10 2.85 15.74
C GLU A 24 9.55 3.97 14.81
N GLU A 25 9.18 3.95 13.55
CA GLU A 25 9.62 4.93 12.56
C GLU A 25 8.54 5.22 11.52
N ASP A 26 8.35 6.50 11.27
CA ASP A 26 7.47 7.00 10.21
C ASP A 26 8.05 6.70 8.82
N MET A 27 7.18 6.57 7.84
CA MET A 27 7.63 6.55 6.44
C MET A 27 8.11 7.94 6.05
N GLU A 28 9.37 8.03 5.59
CA GLU A 28 9.88 9.28 5.03
C GLU A 28 9.12 9.62 3.74
N SER A 29 8.25 10.62 3.83
CA SER A 29 7.52 11.16 2.68
C SER A 29 7.15 12.62 2.94
N SER A 30 6.61 13.28 1.92
CA SER A 30 6.13 14.66 2.02
C SER A 30 4.94 14.82 2.98
N ILE A 31 4.18 13.74 3.18
CA ILE A 31 3.18 13.61 4.25
C ILE A 31 3.66 12.47 5.14
N GLN A 32 4.06 12.79 6.36
CA GLN A 32 4.48 11.78 7.32
C GLN A 32 3.25 11.07 7.85
N ILE A 33 3.20 9.76 7.64
CA ILE A 33 2.05 8.94 7.99
C ILE A 33 2.51 7.82 8.90
N ARG A 34 1.90 7.75 10.09
CA ARG A 34 1.96 6.57 10.94
C ARG A 34 0.88 5.59 10.49
N TYR A 35 1.29 4.37 10.26
CA TYR A 35 0.45 3.33 9.71
C TYR A 35 0.27 2.21 10.73
N ILE A 36 -0.97 1.98 11.16
CA ILE A 36 -1.31 0.95 12.14
C ILE A 36 -2.07 -0.17 11.44
N LYS A 37 -1.62 -1.39 11.63
CA LYS A 37 -2.31 -2.62 11.22
C LYS A 37 -2.98 -3.24 12.44
N TYR A 38 -4.28 -3.51 12.34
CA TYR A 38 -5.12 -3.95 13.45
C TYR A 38 -5.86 -5.25 13.10
N PRO A 39 -6.09 -6.16 14.08
CA PRO A 39 -5.62 -6.13 15.47
C PRO A 39 -4.12 -6.41 15.61
N THR A 40 -3.53 -7.22 14.75
CA THR A 40 -2.10 -7.52 14.63
C THR A 40 -1.65 -7.38 13.18
N LEU A 41 -0.34 -7.42 12.91
CA LEU A 41 0.15 -7.44 11.54
C LEU A 41 -0.42 -8.64 10.78
N PHE A 42 -0.33 -9.83 11.34
CA PHE A 42 -0.76 -11.06 10.67
C PHE A 42 -2.27 -11.07 10.38
N ASP A 43 -3.09 -10.73 11.36
CA ASP A 43 -4.54 -10.66 11.18
C ASP A 43 -4.94 -9.58 10.18
N SER A 44 -4.27 -8.42 10.22
CA SER A 44 -4.50 -7.37 9.25
C SER A 44 -4.20 -7.84 7.82
N LEU A 45 -3.13 -8.58 7.60
CA LEU A 45 -2.80 -9.13 6.29
C LEU A 45 -3.86 -10.14 5.81
N LYS A 46 -4.37 -10.98 6.72
CA LYS A 46 -5.47 -11.92 6.41
C LYS A 46 -6.78 -11.24 6.07
N LEU A 47 -7.15 -10.18 6.79
CA LEU A 47 -8.38 -9.40 6.53
C LEU A 47 -8.35 -8.64 5.19
N ASP A 48 -7.24 -8.62 4.49
CA ASP A 48 -7.17 -8.05 3.13
C ASP A 48 -7.84 -8.92 2.04
N GLY A 49 -8.50 -10.00 2.43
CA GLY A 49 -9.16 -10.93 1.50
C GLY A 49 -8.15 -11.82 0.77
N VAL A 50 -7.12 -12.23 1.45
CA VAL A 50 -5.99 -12.97 0.90
C VAL A 50 -6.06 -14.46 1.20
N LYS A 51 -5.42 -15.24 0.33
CA LYS A 51 -5.30 -16.69 0.46
C LYS A 51 -4.46 -17.06 1.69
N ASP A 52 -3.32 -16.41 1.87
CA ASP A 52 -2.43 -16.61 3.01
C ASP A 52 -1.53 -15.37 3.24
N SER A 53 -0.80 -15.38 4.35
CA SER A 53 0.20 -14.36 4.66
C SER A 53 1.33 -14.94 5.49
N LEU A 54 2.50 -14.35 5.39
CA LEU A 54 3.66 -14.73 6.20
C LEU A 54 4.44 -13.50 6.63
N ILE A 55 5.11 -13.64 7.78
CA ILE A 55 6.01 -12.62 8.34
C ILE A 55 7.38 -13.26 8.52
N VAL A 56 8.42 -12.55 8.13
CA VAL A 56 9.80 -13.01 8.30
C VAL A 56 10.59 -12.01 9.15
N PRO A 57 10.58 -12.17 10.48
CA PRO A 57 11.46 -11.42 11.36
C PRO A 57 12.91 -11.89 11.23
N GLY A 58 13.83 -10.92 11.29
CA GLY A 58 15.23 -11.15 11.57
C GLY A 58 15.48 -11.02 13.07
N ILE A 59 16.00 -12.07 13.70
CA ILE A 59 16.18 -12.19 15.13
C ILE A 59 17.68 -12.20 15.46
N ASP A 60 18.12 -11.29 16.29
CA ASP A 60 19.47 -11.32 16.87
C ASP A 60 19.56 -12.46 17.90
N THR A 61 20.31 -13.51 17.57
CA THR A 61 20.41 -14.70 18.41
C THR A 61 21.17 -14.48 19.73
N THR A 62 21.85 -13.35 19.89
CA THR A 62 22.58 -13.03 21.12
C THR A 62 21.67 -12.53 22.23
N ASN A 63 20.58 -11.85 21.87
CA ASN A 63 19.64 -11.24 22.83
C ASN A 63 18.17 -11.57 22.54
N ASN A 64 17.92 -12.41 21.53
CA ASN A 64 16.59 -12.84 21.08
C ASN A 64 15.64 -11.69 20.67
N LYS A 65 16.16 -10.54 20.24
CA LYS A 65 15.37 -9.39 19.80
C LYS A 65 15.11 -9.44 18.30
N ILE A 66 13.91 -9.03 17.88
CA ILE A 66 13.63 -8.77 16.47
C ILE A 66 14.33 -7.46 16.06
N VAL A 67 15.18 -7.52 15.06
CA VAL A 67 15.98 -6.39 14.54
C VAL A 67 15.41 -5.79 13.25
N GLY A 68 14.51 -6.50 12.64
CA GLY A 68 13.79 -6.08 11.44
C GLY A 68 12.82 -7.16 11.00
N LEU A 69 11.95 -6.84 10.07
CA LEU A 69 11.00 -7.79 9.50
C LEU A 69 10.62 -7.41 8.07
N GLY A 70 10.16 -8.40 7.33
CA GLY A 70 9.39 -8.25 6.12
C GLY A 70 8.13 -9.09 6.22
N ALA A 71 7.09 -8.71 5.49
CA ALA A 71 5.87 -9.48 5.41
C ALA A 71 5.47 -9.67 3.95
N CYS A 72 4.66 -10.69 3.73
CA CYS A 72 4.13 -11.03 2.43
C CYS A 72 2.65 -11.38 2.56
N THR A 73 1.86 -10.88 1.63
CA THR A 73 0.45 -11.18 1.46
C THR A 73 0.27 -11.98 0.17
N ILE A 74 -0.39 -13.13 0.23
CA ILE A 74 -0.63 -14.01 -0.93
C ILE A 74 -2.08 -13.85 -1.36
N PHE A 75 -2.32 -13.42 -2.61
CA PHE A 75 -3.64 -13.24 -3.18
C PHE A 75 -4.13 -14.52 -3.88
N GLU A 76 -5.45 -14.59 -4.12
CA GLU A 76 -6.09 -15.73 -4.78
C GLU A 76 -5.50 -16.07 -6.16
N ASP A 77 -5.03 -15.07 -6.91
CA ASP A 77 -4.43 -15.23 -8.24
C ASP A 77 -2.96 -15.72 -8.21
N ASN A 78 -2.51 -16.32 -7.11
CA ASN A 78 -1.13 -16.76 -6.90
C ASN A 78 -0.09 -15.63 -7.06
N ILE A 79 -0.48 -14.43 -6.69
CA ILE A 79 0.40 -13.26 -6.63
C ILE A 79 0.76 -13.00 -5.17
N ALA A 80 2.05 -12.85 -4.89
CA ALA A 80 2.52 -12.44 -3.58
C ALA A 80 2.92 -10.96 -3.56
N TYR A 81 2.45 -10.20 -2.58
CA TYR A 81 2.81 -8.81 -2.37
C TYR A 81 3.70 -8.65 -1.16
N LEU A 82 4.96 -8.27 -1.39
CA LEU A 82 5.91 -7.98 -0.32
C LEU A 82 5.61 -6.61 0.27
N ASN A 83 5.43 -6.58 1.58
CA ASN A 83 5.07 -5.37 2.33
C ASN A 83 5.77 -5.31 3.69
N SER A 84 5.51 -4.23 4.43
CA SER A 84 5.92 -4.08 5.84
C SER A 84 7.41 -4.29 6.13
N CYS A 85 8.29 -4.01 5.15
CA CYS A 85 9.73 -4.08 5.39
C CYS A 85 10.16 -2.99 6.37
N ARG A 86 10.69 -3.40 7.51
CA ARG A 86 11.22 -2.51 8.57
C ARG A 86 12.52 -3.07 9.11
N ILE A 87 13.41 -2.15 9.46
CA ILE A 87 14.72 -2.47 10.04
C ILE A 87 15.00 -1.44 11.11
N ARG A 88 15.29 -1.89 12.32
CA ARG A 88 15.71 -0.99 13.41
C ARG A 88 16.95 -0.20 12.99
N LYS A 89 16.96 1.08 13.32
CA LYS A 89 17.98 2.04 12.86
C LYS A 89 19.41 1.58 13.16
N GLU A 90 19.64 1.04 14.35
CA GLU A 90 20.93 0.54 14.79
C GLU A 90 21.42 -0.72 14.06
N TYR A 91 20.53 -1.39 13.30
CA TYR A 91 20.85 -2.60 12.53
C TYR A 91 20.89 -2.39 11.01
N ARG A 92 20.55 -1.22 10.49
CA ARG A 92 20.40 -0.95 9.04
C ARG A 92 21.62 -1.33 8.20
N ASN A 93 22.82 -1.16 8.73
CA ASN A 93 24.04 -1.49 8.02
C ASN A 93 24.71 -2.79 8.52
N LYS A 94 24.07 -3.51 9.44
CA LYS A 94 24.64 -4.68 10.11
C LYS A 94 23.95 -5.98 9.71
N VAL A 95 22.81 -5.91 9.04
CA VAL A 95 21.99 -7.08 8.69
C VAL A 95 21.99 -7.30 7.19
N ASN A 96 22.25 -8.55 6.77
CA ASN A 96 22.09 -8.95 5.38
C ASN A 96 20.64 -9.37 5.13
N PHE A 97 19.82 -8.41 4.69
CA PHE A 97 18.41 -8.66 4.39
C PHE A 97 18.17 -9.58 3.20
N GLY A 98 19.14 -9.79 2.34
CA GLY A 98 19.07 -10.78 1.27
C GLY A 98 18.68 -12.17 1.78
N ASN A 99 19.16 -12.55 2.97
CA ASN A 99 18.80 -13.83 3.57
C ASN A 99 17.32 -13.89 3.98
N GLY A 100 16.74 -12.77 4.44
CA GLY A 100 15.31 -12.68 4.73
C GLY A 100 14.46 -12.79 3.46
N TYR A 101 14.84 -12.08 2.39
CA TYR A 101 14.18 -12.21 1.09
C TYR A 101 14.27 -13.59 0.51
N LYS A 102 15.46 -14.21 0.58
CA LYS A 102 15.64 -15.59 0.14
C LYS A 102 14.68 -16.54 0.86
N LYS A 103 14.56 -16.38 2.19
CA LYS A 103 13.64 -17.18 3.01
C LYS A 103 12.17 -17.01 2.60
N ILE A 104 11.73 -15.76 2.34
CA ILE A 104 10.36 -15.48 1.85
C ILE A 104 10.13 -16.14 0.50
N ILE A 105 11.04 -15.92 -0.46
CA ILE A 105 10.87 -16.38 -1.83
C ILE A 105 10.90 -17.92 -1.90
N GLU A 106 11.81 -18.58 -1.18
CA GLU A 106 11.84 -20.05 -1.08
C GLU A 106 10.55 -20.63 -0.52
N GLU A 107 9.89 -19.95 0.43
CA GLU A 107 8.62 -20.41 0.96
C GLU A 107 7.48 -20.21 -0.05
N LEU A 108 7.45 -19.07 -0.72
CA LEU A 108 6.46 -18.79 -1.77
C LEU A 108 6.59 -19.78 -2.94
N GLU A 109 7.80 -20.12 -3.34
CA GLU A 109 8.05 -21.12 -4.39
C GLU A 109 7.54 -22.53 -4.01
N LYS A 110 7.65 -22.92 -2.74
CA LYS A 110 7.08 -24.20 -2.24
C LYS A 110 5.54 -24.22 -2.34
N GLU A 111 4.91 -23.07 -2.20
CA GLU A 111 3.46 -22.90 -2.34
C GLU A 111 3.00 -22.71 -3.80
N GLY A 112 3.93 -22.78 -4.75
CA GLY A 112 3.65 -22.60 -6.18
C GLY A 112 3.40 -21.13 -6.58
N ILE A 113 3.83 -20.19 -5.74
CA ILE A 113 3.74 -18.74 -6.03
C ILE A 113 4.99 -18.36 -6.82
N ASP A 114 4.80 -17.90 -8.04
CA ASP A 114 5.88 -17.51 -8.94
C ASP A 114 5.88 -16.01 -9.28
N THR A 115 4.77 -15.30 -8.98
CA THR A 115 4.62 -13.87 -9.23
C THR A 115 4.72 -13.10 -7.92
N ILE A 116 5.84 -12.43 -7.70
CA ILE A 116 6.07 -11.64 -6.49
C ILE A 116 6.18 -10.17 -6.89
N ILE A 117 5.42 -9.32 -6.23
CA ILE A 117 5.39 -7.88 -6.50
C ILE A 117 5.61 -7.06 -5.22
N THR A 118 6.00 -5.81 -5.40
CA THR A 118 6.02 -4.80 -4.34
C THR A 118 5.85 -3.40 -4.91
N THR A 119 5.45 -2.45 -4.09
CA THR A 119 5.38 -1.05 -4.47
C THR A 119 6.35 -0.20 -3.65
N ILE A 120 6.93 0.80 -4.30
CA ILE A 120 7.79 1.80 -3.65
C ILE A 120 7.23 3.18 -4.01
N LEU A 121 6.93 3.99 -3.00
CA LEU A 121 6.51 5.38 -3.18
C LEU A 121 7.62 6.18 -3.88
N ASP A 122 7.27 7.05 -4.82
CA ASP A 122 8.24 7.83 -5.60
C ASP A 122 9.09 8.75 -4.73
N ASP A 123 8.54 9.27 -3.66
CA ASP A 123 9.24 10.15 -2.71
C ASP A 123 10.04 9.39 -1.63
N ASN A 124 9.90 8.07 -1.52
CA ASN A 124 10.71 7.23 -0.64
C ASN A 124 12.04 6.86 -1.30
N LYS A 125 12.93 7.86 -1.40
CA LYS A 125 14.24 7.72 -2.04
C LYS A 125 15.11 6.65 -1.38
N MET A 126 15.07 6.57 -0.05
CA MET A 126 15.85 5.61 0.72
C MET A 126 15.45 4.18 0.42
N ALA A 127 14.16 3.86 0.46
CA ALA A 127 13.67 2.52 0.12
C ALA A 127 14.01 2.16 -1.33
N LYS A 128 13.84 3.10 -2.27
CA LYS A 128 14.20 2.89 -3.66
C LYS A 128 15.69 2.55 -3.81
N GLU A 129 16.59 3.34 -3.23
CA GLU A 129 18.04 3.10 -3.31
C GLU A 129 18.44 1.76 -2.68
N ILE A 130 17.88 1.42 -1.52
CA ILE A 130 18.21 0.19 -0.82
C ILE A 130 17.69 -1.04 -1.56
N LEU A 131 16.46 -1.02 -2.07
CA LEU A 131 15.79 -2.19 -2.62
C LEU A 131 16.13 -2.43 -4.09
N THR A 132 16.27 -1.37 -4.90
CA THR A 132 16.54 -1.54 -6.34
C THR A 132 18.02 -1.61 -6.70
N LYS A 133 18.94 -1.31 -5.76
CA LYS A 133 20.36 -1.45 -5.98
C LYS A 133 20.75 -2.92 -5.97
N GLN A 134 21.24 -3.39 -7.10
CA GLN A 134 21.74 -4.77 -7.23
C GLN A 134 22.89 -5.03 -6.25
N ARG A 135 22.73 -6.02 -5.39
CA ARG A 135 23.71 -6.45 -4.40
C ARG A 135 23.73 -7.98 -4.35
N ARG A 136 24.88 -8.55 -3.98
CA ARG A 136 24.98 -10.00 -3.75
C ARG A 136 23.91 -10.45 -2.73
N ASN A 137 23.17 -11.49 -3.05
CA ASN A 137 22.10 -12.08 -2.25
C ASN A 137 20.80 -11.23 -2.12
N MET A 138 20.68 -10.13 -2.84
CA MET A 138 19.39 -9.41 -2.93
C MET A 138 18.63 -9.89 -4.18
N PRO A 139 17.29 -9.94 -4.13
CA PRO A 139 16.50 -10.22 -5.32
C PRO A 139 16.59 -9.07 -6.32
N ILE A 140 16.25 -9.34 -7.55
CA ILE A 140 16.10 -8.35 -8.62
C ILE A 140 14.76 -7.64 -8.40
N TYR A 141 14.77 -6.30 -8.46
CA TYR A 141 13.60 -5.46 -8.49
C TYR A 141 13.43 -4.91 -9.90
N GLU A 142 12.67 -5.60 -10.71
CA GLU A 142 12.39 -5.18 -12.09
C GLU A 142 11.19 -4.21 -12.10
N PHE A 143 11.39 -3.00 -12.62
CA PHE A 143 10.31 -2.03 -12.78
C PHE A 143 9.24 -2.60 -13.71
N TYR A 144 7.97 -2.56 -13.27
CA TYR A 144 6.85 -3.05 -14.06
C TYR A 144 5.97 -1.91 -14.59
N LYS A 145 5.34 -1.13 -13.70
CA LYS A 145 4.45 -0.03 -14.07
C LYS A 145 4.46 1.08 -13.02
N ASN A 146 4.13 2.31 -13.45
CA ASN A 146 3.81 3.38 -12.52
C ASN A 146 2.34 3.29 -12.10
N ILE A 147 2.09 3.56 -10.81
CA ILE A 147 0.75 3.63 -10.22
C ILE A 147 0.54 5.04 -9.69
N THR A 148 -0.62 5.61 -9.98
CA THR A 148 -1.06 6.87 -9.37
C THR A 148 -2.32 6.60 -8.54
N PHE A 149 -2.31 7.05 -7.29
CA PHE A 149 -3.47 7.12 -6.43
C PHE A 149 -4.00 8.54 -6.41
N TYR A 150 -5.28 8.70 -6.65
CA TYR A 150 -6.00 9.96 -6.65
C TYR A 150 -6.86 10.05 -5.40
N SER A 151 -6.61 11.02 -4.50
CA SER A 151 -7.55 11.33 -3.43
C SER A 151 -8.55 12.37 -3.91
N ILE A 152 -9.81 12.00 -3.93
CA ILE A 152 -10.92 12.81 -4.46
C ILE A 152 -11.84 13.19 -3.32
N LYS A 153 -12.22 14.48 -3.26
CA LYS A 153 -13.08 14.99 -2.21
C LYS A 153 -14.43 14.27 -2.18
N ASN A 154 -14.84 13.82 -0.99
CA ASN A 154 -16.22 13.43 -0.72
C ASN A 154 -17.03 14.68 -0.39
N ILE A 155 -18.03 15.01 -1.21
CA ILE A 155 -18.82 16.23 -1.08
C ILE A 155 -19.95 16.03 -0.06
N LYS A 156 -20.64 14.89 -0.16
CA LYS A 156 -21.82 14.60 0.67
C LYS A 156 -21.44 13.59 1.75
N LYS A 157 -21.14 14.09 2.94
CA LYS A 157 -20.86 13.25 4.10
C LYS A 157 -22.18 12.80 4.73
N ASN A 158 -22.76 11.75 4.23
CA ASN A 158 -23.97 11.15 4.79
C ASN A 158 -23.65 9.90 5.62
N ASN A 159 -24.69 9.22 6.08
CA ASN A 159 -24.62 8.15 7.05
C ASN A 159 -24.38 6.75 6.46
N ILE A 160 -24.02 6.64 5.17
CA ILE A 160 -23.72 5.32 4.60
C ILE A 160 -22.36 4.88 5.12
N VAL A 161 -22.41 3.93 6.05
CA VAL A 161 -21.23 3.23 6.55
C VAL A 161 -20.96 2.06 5.62
N VAL A 162 -19.76 2.00 5.08
CA VAL A 162 -19.29 0.86 4.30
C VAL A 162 -18.47 -0.02 5.24
N ASP A 163 -19.02 -1.14 5.64
CA ASP A 163 -18.34 -2.06 6.58
C ASP A 163 -17.18 -2.77 5.90
N ASP A 164 -17.37 -3.31 4.70
CA ASP A 164 -16.35 -4.00 3.92
C ASP A 164 -16.37 -3.58 2.45
N LEU A 165 -17.34 -4.06 1.67
CA LEU A 165 -17.49 -3.80 0.24
C LEU A 165 -18.91 -3.36 -0.08
N TYR A 166 -19.05 -2.21 -0.75
CA TYR A 166 -20.30 -1.74 -1.31
C TYR A 166 -20.15 -1.61 -2.82
N ILE A 167 -21.13 -2.11 -3.59
CA ILE A 167 -21.11 -2.06 -5.05
C ILE A 167 -22.25 -1.17 -5.52
N ALA A 168 -21.92 -0.19 -6.35
CA ALA A 168 -22.89 0.66 -7.04
C ALA A 168 -22.74 0.51 -8.55
N GLU A 169 -23.86 0.64 -9.26
CA GLU A 169 -23.90 0.67 -10.72
C GLU A 169 -24.29 2.08 -11.18
N TYR A 170 -23.58 2.61 -12.15
CA TYR A 170 -23.91 3.90 -12.76
C TYR A 170 -23.59 3.87 -14.25
N LYS A 171 -24.59 3.96 -15.11
CA LYS A 171 -24.46 3.80 -16.56
C LYS A 171 -23.71 2.50 -16.90
N ASN A 172 -22.60 2.59 -17.64
CA ASN A 172 -21.73 1.48 -17.98
C ASN A 172 -20.65 1.14 -16.92
N PHE A 173 -20.67 1.83 -15.76
CA PHE A 173 -19.71 1.60 -14.70
C PHE A 173 -20.24 0.72 -13.58
N ARG A 174 -19.41 -0.20 -13.14
CA ARG A 174 -19.48 -0.83 -11.83
C ARG A 174 -18.47 -0.13 -10.92
N ILE A 175 -18.94 0.41 -9.81
CA ILE A 175 -18.13 1.14 -8.82
C ILE A 175 -18.08 0.29 -7.56
N GLU A 176 -16.90 -0.17 -7.20
CA GLU A 176 -16.65 -0.92 -5.98
C GLU A 176 -16.02 -0.01 -4.94
N ILE A 177 -16.67 0.10 -3.77
CA ILE A 177 -16.28 0.96 -2.65
C ILE A 177 -15.84 0.03 -1.52
N LYS A 178 -14.54 0.04 -1.21
CA LYS A 178 -13.94 -0.85 -0.21
C LYS A 178 -13.45 -0.09 1.01
N ASN A 179 -13.90 -0.54 2.18
CA ASN A 179 -13.33 -0.14 3.46
C ASN A 179 -12.20 -1.10 3.86
N LYS A 180 -11.22 -0.58 4.57
CA LYS A 180 -10.09 -1.35 5.14
C LYS A 180 -9.93 -1.02 6.63
N PRO A 181 -10.86 -1.47 7.49
CA PRO A 181 -10.84 -1.13 8.92
C PRO A 181 -9.61 -1.68 9.66
N ASN A 182 -8.96 -2.70 9.07
CA ASN A 182 -7.72 -3.28 9.55
C ASN A 182 -6.47 -2.43 9.27
N LYS A 183 -6.61 -1.33 8.52
CA LYS A 183 -5.53 -0.41 8.16
C LYS A 183 -5.91 1.01 8.54
N LYS A 184 -5.22 1.58 9.52
CA LYS A 184 -5.43 2.96 9.94
C LYS A 184 -4.21 3.82 9.63
N TYR A 185 -4.46 4.98 9.08
CA TYR A 185 -3.43 5.93 8.69
C TYR A 185 -3.61 7.20 9.51
N PHE A 186 -2.58 7.66 10.21
CA PHE A 186 -2.58 8.90 10.97
C PHE A 186 -1.55 9.85 10.39
N VAL A 187 -1.95 11.09 10.16
CA VAL A 187 -1.01 12.11 9.69
C VAL A 187 -0.21 12.64 10.88
N GLU A 188 1.10 12.40 10.87
CA GLU A 188 2.01 12.94 11.90
C GLU A 188 2.45 14.35 11.57
N ASP A 189 2.95 14.58 10.34
CA ASP A 189 3.40 15.91 9.91
C ASP A 189 3.35 16.09 8.38
N TYR A 190 3.46 17.34 7.95
CA TYR A 190 3.53 17.77 6.56
C TYR A 190 4.87 18.44 6.27
N LYS A 191 5.55 18.04 5.19
CA LYS A 191 6.83 18.60 4.74
C LYS A 191 6.71 19.28 3.37
N GLY A 192 7.69 20.12 3.06
CA GLY A 192 7.77 20.78 1.75
C GLY A 192 6.50 21.55 1.40
N ILE A 193 6.02 21.36 0.17
CA ILE A 193 4.82 22.02 -0.33
C ILE A 193 3.56 21.69 0.48
N TYR A 194 3.46 20.48 1.03
CA TYR A 194 2.30 20.07 1.82
C TYR A 194 2.20 20.82 3.16
N LYS A 195 3.32 21.29 3.73
CA LYS A 195 3.29 22.17 4.91
C LYS A 195 2.60 23.50 4.61
N PHE A 196 2.78 24.06 3.42
CA PHE A 196 2.07 25.25 2.96
C PHE A 196 0.61 24.95 2.68
N LEU A 197 0.33 23.89 1.90
CA LEU A 197 -1.04 23.48 1.55
C LEU A 197 -1.88 23.18 2.80
N TYR A 198 -1.28 22.62 3.84
CA TYR A 198 -1.96 22.39 5.12
C TYR A 198 -2.44 23.69 5.79
N LYS A 199 -1.65 24.78 5.74
CA LYS A 199 -2.06 26.08 6.30
C LYS A 199 -3.30 26.64 5.61
N ILE A 200 -3.47 26.36 4.33
CA ILE A 200 -4.60 26.86 3.52
C ILE A 200 -5.60 25.75 3.16
N ARG A 201 -5.61 24.64 3.88
CA ARG A 201 -6.37 23.41 3.54
C ARG A 201 -7.88 23.66 3.36
N LYS A 202 -8.48 24.51 4.22
CA LYS A 202 -9.91 24.86 4.11
C LYS A 202 -10.21 25.61 2.83
N MET A 203 -9.34 26.57 2.45
CA MET A 203 -9.46 27.32 1.22
C MET A 203 -9.33 26.40 -0.01
N ILE A 204 -8.34 25.51 -0.02
CA ILE A 204 -8.15 24.54 -1.11
C ILE A 204 -9.36 23.61 -1.21
N SER A 205 -9.91 23.19 -0.06
CA SER A 205 -11.12 22.36 -0.02
C SER A 205 -12.33 23.09 -0.58
N PHE A 206 -12.47 24.40 -0.35
CA PHE A 206 -13.52 25.21 -0.98
C PHE A 206 -13.42 25.16 -2.51
N PHE A 207 -12.22 25.12 -3.07
CA PHE A 207 -11.98 24.96 -4.51
C PHE A 207 -12.13 23.53 -5.03
N GLY A 208 -12.60 22.57 -4.23
CA GLY A 208 -12.97 21.22 -4.67
C GLY A 208 -11.87 20.15 -4.48
N TYR A 209 -10.75 20.48 -3.87
CA TYR A 209 -9.78 19.47 -3.42
C TYR A 209 -10.25 18.80 -2.12
N PRO A 210 -9.82 17.57 -1.79
CA PRO A 210 -10.01 17.04 -0.45
C PRO A 210 -9.34 17.94 0.58
N GLU A 211 -9.92 18.06 1.75
CA GLU A 211 -9.24 18.74 2.85
C GLU A 211 -8.11 17.85 3.38
N LEU A 212 -6.93 18.44 3.57
CA LEU A 212 -5.83 17.72 4.21
C LEU A 212 -6.20 17.46 5.68
N PRO A 213 -6.08 16.21 6.17
CA PRO A 213 -6.38 15.86 7.55
C PRO A 213 -5.59 16.69 8.57
N GLU A 214 -6.11 16.84 9.77
CA GLU A 214 -5.37 17.46 10.85
C GLU A 214 -4.20 16.60 11.29
N LYS A 215 -3.15 17.23 11.83
CA LYS A 215 -2.04 16.49 12.41
C LYS A 215 -2.53 15.64 13.58
N ASN A 216 -1.98 14.46 13.73
CA ASN A 216 -2.36 13.44 14.70
C ASN A 216 -3.81 12.94 14.56
N SER A 217 -4.46 13.22 13.43
CA SER A 217 -5.79 12.69 13.14
C SER A 217 -5.76 11.51 12.17
N GLU A 218 -6.77 10.64 12.26
CA GLU A 218 -6.98 9.53 11.34
C GLU A 218 -7.42 10.05 9.97
N MET A 219 -6.82 9.49 8.92
CA MET A 219 -7.24 9.71 7.53
C MET A 219 -8.40 8.77 7.21
N ARG A 220 -9.62 9.28 7.19
CA ARG A 220 -10.82 8.49 6.90
C ARG A 220 -11.11 8.52 5.41
N PHE A 221 -10.81 7.43 4.72
CA PHE A 221 -11.06 7.30 3.29
C PHE A 221 -11.54 5.90 2.92
N LEU A 222 -12.16 5.82 1.76
CA LEU A 222 -12.58 4.56 1.15
C LEU A 222 -11.84 4.37 -0.16
N TYR A 223 -11.40 3.16 -0.42
CA TYR A 223 -10.84 2.79 -1.71
C TYR A 223 -11.95 2.60 -2.72
N ILE A 224 -11.70 3.04 -3.95
CA ILE A 224 -12.65 2.94 -5.05
C ILE A 224 -11.99 2.24 -6.23
N ASP A 225 -12.69 1.28 -6.80
CA ASP A 225 -12.39 0.74 -8.12
C ASP A 225 -13.51 1.09 -9.09
N ILE A 226 -13.17 1.67 -10.23
CA ILE A 226 -14.12 2.05 -11.29
C ILE A 226 -13.87 1.15 -12.50
N ILE A 227 -14.84 0.31 -12.78
CA ILE A 227 -14.75 -0.70 -13.84
C ILE A 227 -15.77 -0.35 -14.91
N ALA A 228 -15.29 0.02 -16.11
CA ALA A 228 -16.15 0.21 -17.26
C ALA A 228 -16.45 -1.14 -17.91
N LYS A 229 -17.74 -1.45 -18.17
CA LYS A 229 -18.20 -2.74 -18.73
C LYS A 229 -17.71 -2.97 -20.16
N ASP A 230 -17.51 -1.89 -20.90
CA ASP A 230 -17.07 -1.86 -22.31
C ASP A 230 -15.65 -1.30 -22.51
N ASN A 231 -14.91 -1.10 -21.42
CA ASN A 231 -13.61 -0.41 -21.40
C ASN A 231 -13.67 1.07 -21.86
N ASP A 232 -14.85 1.67 -21.97
CA ASP A 232 -15.01 3.09 -22.23
C ASP A 232 -15.08 3.89 -20.92
N TYR A 233 -14.10 4.74 -20.70
CA TYR A 233 -13.96 5.61 -19.53
C TYR A 233 -14.33 7.07 -19.80
N SER A 234 -15.00 7.40 -20.93
CA SER A 234 -15.37 8.77 -21.29
C SER A 234 -16.22 9.46 -20.23
N ASP A 235 -17.19 8.76 -19.65
CA ASP A 235 -18.13 9.26 -18.64
C ASP A 235 -17.60 9.17 -17.19
N THR A 236 -16.31 8.91 -16.98
CA THR A 236 -15.71 8.78 -15.63
C THR A 236 -16.00 9.98 -14.73
N LEU A 237 -16.02 11.20 -15.29
CA LEU A 237 -16.31 12.41 -14.53
C LEU A 237 -17.73 12.41 -13.94
N GLU A 238 -18.68 11.86 -14.65
CA GLU A 238 -20.06 11.71 -14.19
C GLU A 238 -20.17 10.60 -13.13
N ALA A 239 -19.47 9.47 -13.34
CA ALA A 239 -19.39 8.41 -12.36
C ALA A 239 -18.78 8.91 -11.02
N ILE A 240 -17.77 9.77 -11.07
CA ILE A 240 -17.20 10.41 -9.86
C ILE A 240 -18.22 11.36 -9.20
N LYS A 241 -18.94 12.16 -9.96
CA LYS A 241 -20.03 13.01 -9.39
C LYS A 241 -21.11 12.17 -8.74
N PHE A 242 -21.50 11.07 -9.36
CA PHE A 242 -22.43 10.12 -8.77
C PHE A 242 -21.89 9.55 -7.46
N LEU A 243 -20.64 9.08 -7.43
CA LEU A 243 -19.96 8.60 -6.24
C LEU A 243 -19.94 9.62 -5.11
N GLN A 244 -19.62 10.89 -5.42
CA GLN A 244 -19.61 11.99 -4.45
C GLN A 244 -20.99 12.28 -3.86
N ASN A 245 -22.07 11.89 -4.55
CA ASN A 245 -23.46 12.06 -4.10
C ASN A 245 -24.04 10.84 -3.37
N ILE A 246 -23.38 9.67 -3.40
CA ILE A 246 -23.81 8.47 -2.67
C ILE A 246 -23.89 8.77 -1.16
N GLY A 247 -22.95 9.56 -0.62
CA GLY A 247 -22.99 9.99 0.77
C GLY A 247 -22.35 9.02 1.74
N CYS A 248 -21.18 8.47 1.40
CA CYS A 248 -20.41 7.61 2.28
C CYS A 248 -19.79 8.38 3.47
N SER A 249 -19.63 7.68 4.60
CA SER A 249 -19.01 8.24 5.81
C SER A 249 -17.47 8.20 5.73
N CYS A 250 -16.90 9.07 4.87
CA CYS A 250 -15.45 9.24 4.75
C CYS A 250 -15.12 10.69 4.39
N ASP A 251 -13.86 11.09 4.52
CA ASP A 251 -13.40 12.44 4.17
C ASP A 251 -13.09 12.57 2.68
N PHE A 252 -12.55 11.51 2.08
CA PHE A 252 -12.23 11.45 0.65
C PHE A 252 -12.24 10.01 0.13
N PHE A 253 -12.26 9.87 -1.19
CA PHE A 253 -12.13 8.61 -1.89
C PHE A 253 -10.71 8.45 -2.45
N MET A 254 -10.19 7.22 -2.44
CA MET A 254 -8.88 6.88 -2.98
C MET A 254 -9.03 5.95 -4.18
N ILE A 255 -8.63 6.40 -5.36
CA ILE A 255 -8.69 5.62 -6.61
C ILE A 255 -7.27 5.36 -7.08
N GLY A 256 -6.89 4.08 -7.20
CA GLY A 256 -5.63 3.66 -7.78
C GLY A 256 -5.79 3.30 -9.26
N THR A 257 -4.79 3.64 -10.08
CA THR A 257 -4.74 3.23 -11.49
C THR A 257 -3.30 3.21 -12.00
N TYR A 258 -3.06 2.45 -13.08
CA TYR A 258 -1.81 2.56 -13.80
C TYR A 258 -1.75 3.87 -14.59
N GLU A 259 -0.57 4.49 -14.64
CA GLU A 259 -0.37 5.71 -15.42
C GLU A 259 -0.65 5.48 -16.92
N ASN A 260 -1.18 6.51 -17.57
CA ASN A 260 -1.50 6.56 -19.00
C ASN A 260 -2.59 5.58 -19.47
N THR A 261 -3.35 4.98 -18.57
CA THR A 261 -4.59 4.27 -18.90
C THR A 261 -5.72 5.27 -19.21
N SER A 262 -6.79 4.78 -19.86
CA SER A 262 -7.98 5.60 -20.13
C SER A 262 -8.58 6.18 -18.85
N LEU A 263 -8.63 5.39 -17.76
CA LEU A 263 -9.06 5.87 -16.45
C LEU A 263 -8.14 6.97 -15.90
N ASP A 264 -6.81 6.78 -15.96
CA ASP A 264 -5.82 7.78 -15.50
C ASP A 264 -5.98 9.12 -16.24
N ILE A 265 -6.19 9.08 -17.54
CA ILE A 265 -6.40 10.29 -18.39
C ILE A 265 -7.64 11.07 -17.91
N GLN A 266 -8.72 10.40 -17.56
CA GLN A 266 -9.92 11.05 -17.04
C GLN A 266 -9.72 11.57 -15.62
N LEU A 267 -9.09 10.78 -14.73
CA LEU A 267 -8.83 11.19 -13.35
C LEU A 267 -7.88 12.40 -13.26
N LYS A 268 -6.98 12.60 -14.22
CA LYS A 268 -6.12 13.80 -14.29
C LYS A 268 -6.91 15.11 -14.42
N LYS A 269 -8.15 15.08 -14.93
CA LYS A 269 -9.04 16.23 -15.05
C LYS A 269 -9.74 16.62 -13.73
N ILE A 270 -9.65 15.75 -12.69
CA ILE A 270 -10.32 15.95 -11.40
C ILE A 270 -9.36 16.61 -10.41
N LYS A 271 -9.88 17.54 -9.61
CA LYS A 271 -9.15 18.15 -8.50
C LYS A 271 -8.90 17.12 -7.41
N SER A 272 -7.65 16.74 -7.24
CA SER A 272 -7.23 15.66 -6.34
C SER A 272 -5.78 15.85 -5.88
N PHE A 273 -5.46 15.33 -4.71
CA PHE A 273 -4.05 15.08 -4.39
C PHE A 273 -3.63 13.74 -4.98
N LYS A 274 -2.37 13.66 -5.41
CA LYS A 274 -1.85 12.49 -6.11
C LYS A 274 -0.68 11.90 -5.34
N TYR A 275 -0.72 10.57 -5.19
CA TYR A 275 0.40 9.78 -4.67
C TYR A 275 0.88 8.86 -5.77
N ARG A 276 2.17 8.85 -6.02
CA ARG A 276 2.78 8.00 -7.04
C ARG A 276 3.60 6.91 -6.42
N SER A 277 3.49 5.73 -6.99
CA SER A 277 4.28 4.56 -6.61
C SER A 277 4.78 3.85 -7.86
N LYS A 278 5.90 3.17 -7.72
CA LYS A 278 6.39 2.24 -8.74
C LYS A 278 6.11 0.82 -8.30
N LEU A 279 5.51 0.06 -9.19
CA LEU A 279 5.32 -1.37 -9.03
C LEU A 279 6.54 -2.10 -9.59
N TYR A 280 7.06 -3.02 -8.82
CA TYR A 280 8.19 -3.87 -9.19
C TYR A 280 7.79 -5.33 -9.13
N LYS A 281 8.30 -6.13 -10.06
CA LYS A 281 8.43 -7.57 -9.91
C LYS A 281 9.70 -7.87 -9.10
N VAL A 282 9.64 -8.90 -8.25
CA VAL A 282 10.75 -9.27 -7.36
C VAL A 282 11.04 -10.74 -7.53
N TYR A 283 12.28 -11.09 -7.90
CA TYR A 283 12.65 -12.48 -8.16
C TYR A 283 14.17 -12.71 -8.01
N TYR A 284 14.56 -13.98 -7.92
CA TYR A 284 15.96 -14.41 -8.09
C TYR A 284 16.13 -15.11 -9.44
N GLY A 285 17.29 -14.91 -10.08
CA GLY A 285 17.57 -15.51 -11.38
C GLY A 285 16.75 -14.89 -12.51
N GLU A 286 15.86 -15.64 -13.14
CA GLU A 286 15.04 -15.21 -14.26
C GLU A 286 13.58 -14.97 -13.85
N ASP A 287 12.93 -14.00 -14.49
CA ASP A 287 11.48 -13.76 -14.34
C ASP A 287 10.69 -14.89 -15.00
N LYS A 288 10.14 -15.81 -14.20
CA LYS A 288 9.29 -16.93 -14.65
C LYS A 288 7.98 -16.46 -15.29
N ASN A 289 7.59 -15.19 -15.06
CA ASN A 289 6.34 -14.57 -15.53
C ASN A 289 6.58 -13.42 -16.51
N LYS A 290 7.66 -13.50 -17.28
CA LYS A 290 7.96 -12.51 -18.32
C LYS A 290 6.79 -12.41 -19.32
N GLY A 291 6.26 -11.20 -19.49
CA GLY A 291 5.16 -10.93 -20.42
C GLY A 291 3.74 -11.20 -19.87
N LYS A 292 3.57 -11.82 -18.71
CA LYS A 292 2.26 -11.95 -18.08
C LYS A 292 1.79 -10.61 -17.51
N ASP A 293 0.53 -10.25 -17.78
CA ASP A 293 -0.09 -9.07 -17.16
C ASP A 293 -0.48 -9.37 -15.72
N ILE A 294 -0.09 -8.47 -14.80
CA ILE A 294 -0.35 -8.60 -13.37
C ILE A 294 -1.64 -7.87 -13.07
N LYS A 295 -2.66 -8.62 -12.65
CA LYS A 295 -3.96 -8.08 -12.25
C LYS A 295 -4.13 -8.20 -10.74
N PHE A 296 -4.47 -7.11 -10.09
CA PHE A 296 -4.81 -7.08 -8.67
C PHE A 296 -5.68 -5.84 -8.38
N LYS A 297 -6.35 -5.84 -7.25
CA LYS A 297 -7.10 -4.68 -6.79
C LYS A 297 -6.17 -3.69 -6.07
N PHE A 298 -6.21 -2.40 -6.44
CA PHE A 298 -5.29 -1.38 -5.89
C PHE A 298 -5.44 -1.18 -4.37
N TRP A 299 -6.57 -1.52 -3.78
CA TRP A 299 -6.71 -1.51 -2.32
C TRP A 299 -5.97 -2.63 -1.58
N ASN A 300 -5.40 -3.57 -2.31
CA ASN A 300 -4.60 -4.65 -1.75
C ASN A 300 -3.11 -4.27 -1.56
N LEU A 301 -2.71 -3.11 -2.05
CA LEU A 301 -1.34 -2.58 -1.97
C LEU A 301 -1.04 -1.82 -0.67
#